data_b786b0607c6273f53aa450368539823b
#
_entry.id   b786b0607c6273f53aa450368539823b
#
_cell.length_a   1.000
_cell.length_b   1.000
_cell.length_c   1.000
_cell.angle_alpha   90.00
_cell.angle_beta   90.00
_cell.angle_gamma   90.00
#
_symmetry.space_group_name_H-M   'P 1'
#
loop_
_entity.id
_entity.type
_entity.pdbx_description
1 polymer ?
#
loop_
_entity_poly.entity_id
_entity_poly.type
_entity_poly.pdbx_seq_one_letter_code
_entity_poly.pdbx_strand_id
1 'polypeptide(L)'
;KKYQSEEVMVLPVIHKIPVQQSFQLEENLEGQLFSKSRTGEDTSEVFDIREYRSGDTSHRIHWKLSAKTDDFMVKEYSLPMERTVLLFLDLHIGKEEKFTQQKLDHFLEILASLSWSMQEQNWHHKVIWWDEQNQMLKEADVSSEEETFRMLEQICSSRVYSKAYEIQELYFRQFGERTEELGMQLDISGKLYHGGRCIK
;
A
#
# COMPACT_ATOMS: atom_id res chain seq x y z
N LYS A 1 43.25 -1.35 -24.05
CA LYS A 1 42.49 -0.43 -23.17
C LYS A 1 41.37 -1.23 -22.50
N LYS A 2 41.38 -1.38 -21.18
CA LYS A 2 40.24 -1.88 -20.42
C LYS A 2 39.26 -0.72 -20.23
N TYR A 3 38.05 -0.87 -20.74
CA TYR A 3 36.97 0.06 -20.42
C TYR A 3 36.27 -0.48 -19.15
N GLN A 4 36.12 0.36 -18.14
CA GLN A 4 35.36 0.10 -16.96
C GLN A 4 34.05 0.90 -17.17
N SER A 5 32.92 0.19 -17.24
CA SER A 5 31.60 0.83 -17.28
C SER A 5 31.05 0.82 -15.86
N GLU A 6 30.58 1.95 -15.40
CA GLU A 6 29.80 2.09 -14.18
C GLU A 6 28.35 2.36 -14.58
N GLU A 7 27.42 1.65 -13.94
CA GLU A 7 25.99 1.94 -14.09
C GLU A 7 25.65 3.07 -13.11
N VAL A 8 25.05 4.13 -13.62
CA VAL A 8 24.58 5.26 -12.81
C VAL A 8 23.07 5.35 -12.99
N MET A 9 22.34 5.21 -11.88
CA MET A 9 20.91 5.46 -11.87
C MET A 9 20.64 6.93 -11.59
N VAL A 10 19.91 7.60 -12.50
CA VAL A 10 19.44 8.97 -12.31
C VAL A 10 18.05 8.88 -11.69
N LEU A 11 17.89 9.45 -10.50
CA LEU A 11 16.62 9.46 -9.81
C LEU A 11 15.65 10.47 -10.43
N PRO A 12 14.34 10.15 -10.48
CA PRO A 12 13.34 11.10 -10.93
C PRO A 12 13.20 12.28 -9.96
N VAL A 13 12.68 13.39 -10.46
CA VAL A 13 12.35 14.54 -9.62
C VAL A 13 11.15 14.20 -8.74
N ILE A 14 11.25 14.47 -7.44
CA ILE A 14 10.19 14.19 -6.49
C ILE A 14 9.35 15.45 -6.26
N HIS A 15 8.05 15.34 -6.46
CA HIS A 15 7.07 16.38 -6.20
C HIS A 15 6.16 16.00 -5.02
N LYS A 16 5.81 16.96 -4.18
CA LYS A 16 4.81 16.72 -3.11
C LYS A 16 3.43 16.49 -3.72
N ILE A 17 2.89 15.30 -3.49
CA ILE A 17 1.51 14.96 -3.85
C ILE A 17 0.68 14.98 -2.56
N PRO A 18 -0.41 15.76 -2.50
CA PRO A 18 -1.29 15.77 -1.31
C PRO A 18 -2.12 14.49 -1.27
N VAL A 19 -1.54 13.41 -0.75
CA VAL A 19 -2.09 12.06 -0.75
C VAL A 19 -3.44 12.01 -0.04
N GLN A 20 -3.59 12.71 1.09
CA GLN A 20 -4.83 12.75 1.86
C GLN A 20 -6.01 13.32 1.07
N GLN A 21 -5.81 14.43 0.33
CA GLN A 21 -6.87 15.04 -0.46
C GLN A 21 -7.21 14.25 -1.72
N SER A 22 -6.23 13.55 -2.29
CA SER A 22 -6.43 12.75 -3.50
C SER A 22 -7.24 11.49 -3.23
N PHE A 23 -7.23 10.98 -2.01
CA PHE A 23 -7.81 9.67 -1.72
C PHE A 23 -9.19 9.72 -1.11
N GLN A 24 -9.69 10.88 -0.62
CA GLN A 24 -10.96 10.94 0.16
C GLN A 24 -11.11 9.74 1.12
N LEU A 25 -9.96 9.34 1.67
CA LEU A 25 -9.81 8.16 2.52
C LEU A 25 -10.40 8.41 3.93
N GLU A 26 -11.05 9.58 4.12
CA GLU A 26 -11.20 10.18 5.42
C GLU A 26 -12.24 9.52 6.33
N GLU A 27 -13.27 8.87 5.82
CA GLU A 27 -14.32 8.36 6.72
C GLU A 27 -14.46 6.82 6.72
N ASN A 28 -14.11 6.15 5.63
CA ASN A 28 -14.29 4.69 5.57
C ASN A 28 -13.07 3.89 6.01
N LEU A 29 -11.87 4.49 5.98
CA LEU A 29 -10.64 3.81 6.38
C LEU A 29 -10.41 3.81 7.89
N GLU A 30 -10.85 4.83 8.62
CA GLU A 30 -10.73 4.82 10.07
C GLU A 30 -11.53 3.66 10.70
N GLY A 31 -12.72 3.34 10.17
CA GLY A 31 -13.53 2.21 10.64
C GLY A 31 -13.03 0.84 10.21
N GLN A 32 -12.22 0.74 9.15
CA GLN A 32 -11.70 -0.53 8.62
C GLN A 32 -10.26 -0.82 9.03
N LEU A 33 -9.56 0.17 9.56
CA LEU A 33 -8.15 0.10 9.95
C LEU A 33 -7.89 -0.71 11.22
N PHE A 34 -8.94 -1.12 11.92
CA PHE A 34 -8.81 -1.95 13.09
C PHE A 34 -9.09 -3.41 12.75
N SER A 35 -8.07 -4.25 12.95
CA SER A 35 -8.21 -5.69 12.75
C SER A 35 -9.28 -6.27 13.65
N LYS A 36 -10.42 -6.67 13.09
CA LYS A 36 -11.46 -7.43 13.81
C LYS A 36 -11.00 -8.82 14.26
N SER A 37 -9.79 -9.24 13.91
CA SER A 37 -9.29 -10.58 14.17
C SER A 37 -8.10 -10.66 15.13
N ARG A 38 -7.52 -9.52 15.55
CA ARG A 38 -6.35 -9.50 16.44
C ARG A 38 -6.51 -8.49 17.56
N THR A 39 -6.31 -8.95 18.79
CA THR A 39 -6.23 -8.12 20.00
C THR A 39 -4.85 -7.50 20.14
N GLY A 40 -4.78 -6.22 20.51
CA GLY A 40 -3.54 -5.43 20.60
C GLY A 40 -3.40 -4.62 21.88
N GLU A 41 -2.39 -3.77 21.92
CA GLU A 41 -2.07 -2.91 23.05
C GLU A 41 -2.48 -1.43 22.84
N ASP A 42 -2.99 -1.07 21.67
CA ASP A 42 -3.46 0.27 21.42
C ASP A 42 -4.73 0.57 22.20
N THR A 43 -4.63 1.52 23.12
CA THR A 43 -5.72 1.93 24.01
C THR A 43 -6.70 2.91 23.39
N SER A 44 -6.47 3.32 22.13
CA SER A 44 -7.30 4.34 21.46
C SER A 44 -8.71 3.82 21.12
N GLU A 45 -8.85 2.53 20.83
CA GLU A 45 -10.13 1.95 20.46
C GLU A 45 -10.37 0.59 21.13
N VAL A 46 -11.52 0.47 21.78
CA VAL A 46 -11.95 -0.79 22.41
C VAL A 46 -12.61 -1.67 21.34
N PHE A 47 -11.95 -2.76 20.99
CA PHE A 47 -12.43 -3.72 20.01
C PHE A 47 -13.58 -4.57 20.53
N ASP A 48 -13.41 -5.11 21.75
CA ASP A 48 -14.40 -6.00 22.39
C ASP A 48 -14.28 -5.93 23.91
N ILE A 49 -15.27 -6.47 24.61
CA ILE A 49 -15.27 -6.59 26.05
C ILE A 49 -15.61 -8.05 26.39
N ARG A 50 -14.69 -8.73 27.08
CA ARG A 50 -14.85 -10.11 27.52
C ARG A 50 -14.70 -10.25 29.04
N GLU A 51 -15.04 -11.41 29.55
CA GLU A 51 -14.77 -11.76 30.94
C GLU A 51 -13.25 -11.83 31.22
N TYR A 52 -12.89 -11.44 32.43
CA TYR A 52 -11.53 -11.50 32.96
C TYR A 52 -10.99 -12.93 32.95
N ARG A 53 -9.74 -13.07 32.55
CA ARG A 53 -8.98 -14.32 32.67
C ARG A 53 -7.70 -14.10 33.47
N SER A 54 -7.28 -15.16 34.19
CA SER A 54 -6.02 -15.11 34.94
C SER A 54 -4.85 -14.73 34.04
N GLY A 55 -4.19 -13.61 34.38
CA GLY A 55 -3.10 -13.01 33.58
C GLY A 55 -3.46 -11.66 32.91
N ASP A 56 -4.73 -11.27 32.91
CA ASP A 56 -5.14 -9.95 32.41
C ASP A 56 -4.68 -8.84 33.37
N THR A 57 -4.26 -7.72 32.80
CA THR A 57 -3.80 -6.57 33.58
C THR A 57 -4.96 -5.74 34.10
N SER A 58 -4.87 -5.23 35.32
CA SER A 58 -5.91 -4.43 35.97
C SER A 58 -6.26 -3.14 35.20
N HIS A 59 -5.32 -2.59 34.41
CA HIS A 59 -5.58 -1.42 33.57
C HIS A 59 -6.58 -1.66 32.45
N ARG A 60 -6.78 -2.91 32.05
CA ARG A 60 -7.73 -3.29 31.01
C ARG A 60 -9.14 -3.54 31.54
N ILE A 61 -9.35 -3.51 32.86
CA ILE A 61 -10.68 -3.76 33.44
C ILE A 61 -11.63 -2.61 33.09
N HIS A 62 -12.78 -2.97 32.56
CA HIS A 62 -13.88 -2.04 32.28
C HIS A 62 -14.76 -1.85 33.56
N TRP A 63 -14.25 -1.08 34.52
CA TRP A 63 -14.86 -0.92 35.84
C TRP A 63 -16.36 -0.60 35.81
N LYS A 64 -16.80 0.27 34.89
CA LYS A 64 -18.20 0.67 34.77
C LYS A 64 -19.13 -0.51 34.37
N LEU A 65 -18.64 -1.42 33.50
CA LEU A 65 -19.41 -2.57 33.07
C LEU A 65 -19.33 -3.68 34.13
N SER A 66 -18.15 -3.94 34.68
CA SER A 66 -17.94 -4.90 35.74
C SER A 66 -18.86 -4.64 36.96
N ALA A 67 -19.08 -3.38 37.33
CA ALA A 67 -20.00 -3.00 38.39
C ALA A 67 -21.47 -3.23 38.04
N LYS A 68 -21.83 -3.51 36.80
CA LYS A 68 -23.21 -3.81 36.38
C LYS A 68 -23.47 -5.29 36.19
N THR A 69 -22.43 -6.05 35.86
CA THR A 69 -22.54 -7.49 35.54
C THR A 69 -22.17 -8.39 36.72
N ASP A 70 -21.66 -7.81 37.83
CA ASP A 70 -21.05 -8.51 38.97
C ASP A 70 -19.82 -9.39 38.61
N ASP A 71 -19.36 -9.34 37.34
CA ASP A 71 -18.20 -10.04 36.84
C ASP A 71 -17.14 -9.06 36.35
N PHE A 72 -15.87 -9.40 36.50
CA PHE A 72 -14.80 -8.58 35.96
C PHE A 72 -14.78 -8.66 34.44
N MET A 73 -15.06 -7.53 33.81
CA MET A 73 -15.02 -7.36 32.34
C MET A 73 -13.73 -6.66 31.91
N VAL A 74 -13.07 -7.17 30.90
CA VAL A 74 -11.80 -6.66 30.38
C VAL A 74 -12.01 -6.11 28.97
N LYS A 75 -11.46 -4.93 28.73
CA LYS A 75 -11.40 -4.33 27.40
C LYS A 75 -10.34 -5.03 26.56
N GLU A 76 -10.73 -5.49 25.41
CA GLU A 76 -9.81 -5.90 24.36
C GLU A 76 -9.61 -4.72 23.40
N TYR A 77 -8.36 -4.33 23.20
CA TYR A 77 -7.99 -3.27 22.30
C TYR A 77 -7.64 -3.85 20.94
N SER A 78 -7.98 -3.13 19.88
CA SER A 78 -7.55 -3.50 18.52
C SER A 78 -6.05 -3.26 18.34
N LEU A 79 -5.43 -4.05 17.48
CA LEU A 79 -4.12 -3.70 16.95
C LEU A 79 -4.35 -2.60 15.90
N PRO A 80 -3.60 -1.49 15.96
CA PRO A 80 -3.55 -0.62 14.81
C PRO A 80 -3.05 -1.46 13.63
N MET A 81 -3.86 -1.58 12.58
CA MET A 81 -3.35 -2.11 11.32
C MET A 81 -2.38 -1.07 10.79
N GLU A 82 -1.14 -1.46 10.59
CA GLU A 82 -0.24 -0.66 9.77
C GLU A 82 -0.95 -0.40 8.44
N ARG A 83 -1.13 0.89 8.13
CA ARG A 83 -1.82 1.31 6.90
C ARG A 83 -0.96 0.89 5.72
N THR A 84 -1.21 -0.30 5.19
CA THR A 84 -0.55 -0.77 3.98
C THR A 84 -1.43 -0.47 2.79
N VAL A 85 -0.99 0.41 1.94
CA VAL A 85 -1.64 0.75 0.68
C VAL A 85 -1.11 -0.17 -0.40
N LEU A 86 -2.00 -0.82 -1.15
CA LEU A 86 -1.62 -1.62 -2.32
C LEU A 86 -1.61 -0.73 -3.56
N LEU A 87 -0.47 -0.57 -4.18
CA LEU A 87 -0.28 0.21 -5.39
C LEU A 87 0.04 -0.73 -6.56
N PHE A 88 -0.94 -0.94 -7.42
CA PHE A 88 -0.81 -1.76 -8.62
C PHE A 88 -0.30 -0.91 -9.78
N LEU A 89 0.77 -1.35 -10.44
CA LEU A 89 1.31 -0.65 -11.60
C LEU A 89 0.88 -1.33 -12.88
N ASP A 90 0.20 -0.61 -13.74
CA ASP A 90 -0.16 -1.06 -15.08
C ASP A 90 0.83 -0.50 -16.10
N LEU A 91 1.78 -1.35 -16.50
CA LEU A 91 2.79 -1.04 -17.52
C LEU A 91 2.32 -1.40 -18.94
N HIS A 92 1.01 -1.54 -19.14
CA HIS A 92 0.41 -1.84 -20.43
C HIS A 92 0.48 -0.65 -21.38
N ILE A 93 0.87 -0.92 -22.62
CA ILE A 93 0.86 0.05 -23.71
C ILE A 93 -0.06 -0.45 -24.81
N GLY A 94 -1.05 0.36 -25.15
CA GLY A 94 -1.95 0.07 -26.26
C GLY A 94 -1.24 -0.10 -27.60
N LYS A 95 -1.76 -0.94 -28.48
CA LYS A 95 -1.13 -1.26 -29.79
C LYS A 95 -0.87 -0.03 -30.67
N GLU A 96 -1.65 1.02 -30.53
CA GLU A 96 -1.50 2.27 -31.29
C GLU A 96 -0.66 3.31 -30.55
N GLU A 97 -0.30 3.04 -29.32
CA GLU A 97 0.41 3.96 -28.45
C GLU A 97 1.93 3.78 -28.58
N LYS A 98 2.62 4.85 -28.93
CA LYS A 98 4.09 4.82 -28.99
C LYS A 98 4.65 4.95 -27.57
N PHE A 99 5.43 3.97 -27.17
CA PHE A 99 6.27 4.08 -25.99
C PHE A 99 7.37 5.08 -26.25
N THR A 100 7.55 6.03 -25.35
CA THR A 100 8.64 7.01 -25.38
C THR A 100 9.33 7.03 -24.01
N GLN A 101 10.61 7.33 -24.00
CA GLN A 101 11.36 7.51 -22.76
C GLN A 101 10.71 8.56 -21.87
N GLN A 102 10.19 9.63 -22.43
CA GLN A 102 9.50 10.69 -21.69
C GLN A 102 8.26 10.19 -20.93
N LYS A 103 7.51 9.21 -21.47
CA LYS A 103 6.38 8.61 -20.76
C LYS A 103 6.86 7.81 -19.57
N LEU A 104 7.94 7.04 -19.73
CA LEU A 104 8.54 6.29 -18.63
C LEU A 104 9.06 7.22 -17.54
N ASP A 105 9.78 8.26 -17.93
CA ASP A 105 10.33 9.23 -16.98
C ASP A 105 9.20 9.89 -16.17
N HIS A 106 8.12 10.32 -16.86
CA HIS A 106 6.94 10.90 -16.19
C HIS A 106 6.24 9.92 -15.27
N PHE A 107 6.08 8.67 -15.69
CA PHE A 107 5.52 7.60 -14.85
C PHE A 107 6.37 7.40 -13.58
N LEU A 108 7.71 7.32 -13.74
CA LEU A 108 8.63 7.15 -12.61
C LEU A 108 8.63 8.36 -11.66
N GLU A 109 8.50 9.58 -12.20
CA GLU A 109 8.34 10.80 -11.39
C GLU A 109 7.08 10.74 -10.52
N ILE A 110 5.95 10.32 -11.09
CA ILE A 110 4.69 10.19 -10.34
C ILE A 110 4.81 9.07 -9.30
N LEU A 111 5.33 7.92 -9.67
CA LEU A 111 5.51 6.80 -8.76
C LEU A 111 6.41 7.16 -7.57
N ALA A 112 7.57 7.75 -7.84
CA ALA A 112 8.49 8.19 -6.80
C ALA A 112 7.87 9.26 -5.90
N SER A 113 7.18 10.23 -6.49
CA SER A 113 6.49 11.29 -5.75
C SER A 113 5.36 10.76 -4.86
N LEU A 114 4.62 9.78 -5.36
CA LEU A 114 3.54 9.13 -4.61
C LEU A 114 4.11 8.32 -3.44
N SER A 115 5.13 7.48 -3.70
CA SER A 115 5.81 6.71 -2.66
C SER A 115 6.41 7.60 -1.57
N TRP A 116 7.08 8.67 -1.96
CA TRP A 116 7.64 9.65 -1.03
C TRP A 116 6.57 10.32 -0.18
N SER A 117 5.46 10.76 -0.81
CA SER A 117 4.36 11.43 -0.10
C SER A 117 3.63 10.50 0.87
N MET A 118 3.55 9.21 0.57
CA MET A 118 3.04 8.18 1.49
C MET A 118 3.98 8.01 2.69
N GLN A 119 5.28 7.94 2.47
CA GLN A 119 6.27 7.82 3.55
C GLN A 119 6.29 9.05 4.47
N GLU A 120 6.17 10.27 3.94
CA GLU A 120 6.06 11.48 4.78
C GLU A 120 4.87 11.41 5.74
N GLN A 121 3.88 10.59 5.44
CA GLN A 121 2.68 10.39 6.28
C GLN A 121 2.71 9.09 7.08
N ASN A 122 3.85 8.40 7.12
CA ASN A 122 4.02 7.09 7.74
C ASN A 122 3.06 6.03 7.19
N TRP A 123 2.73 6.11 5.90
CA TRP A 123 1.93 5.10 5.23
C TRP A 123 2.85 4.06 4.60
N HIS A 124 2.79 2.86 5.14
CA HIS A 124 3.40 1.71 4.48
C HIS A 124 2.64 1.40 3.20
N HIS A 125 3.36 1.10 2.14
CA HIS A 125 2.72 0.69 0.90
C HIS A 125 3.48 -0.45 0.24
N LYS A 126 2.74 -1.26 -0.49
CA LYS A 126 3.26 -2.36 -1.29
C LYS A 126 3.00 -2.04 -2.74
N VAL A 127 4.04 -2.07 -3.54
CA VAL A 127 3.98 -1.83 -4.99
C VAL A 127 3.96 -3.18 -5.68
N ILE A 128 2.99 -3.40 -6.57
CA ILE A 128 2.76 -4.68 -7.25
C ILE A 128 2.72 -4.44 -8.76
N TRP A 129 3.48 -5.24 -9.51
CA TRP A 129 3.49 -5.14 -10.97
C TRP A 129 3.69 -6.51 -11.63
N TRP A 130 3.34 -6.59 -12.92
CA TRP A 130 3.60 -7.75 -13.73
C TRP A 130 4.99 -7.70 -14.35
N ASP A 131 5.81 -8.72 -14.12
CA ASP A 131 7.09 -8.90 -14.79
C ASP A 131 6.91 -9.73 -16.06
N GLU A 132 6.89 -9.04 -17.20
CA GLU A 132 6.69 -9.68 -18.51
C GLU A 132 7.81 -10.64 -18.89
N GLN A 133 9.03 -10.42 -18.39
CA GLN A 133 10.15 -11.33 -18.69
C GLN A 133 10.04 -12.65 -17.97
N ASN A 134 9.64 -12.63 -16.72
CA ASN A 134 9.54 -13.81 -15.88
C ASN A 134 8.10 -14.36 -15.79
N GLN A 135 7.12 -13.69 -16.43
CA GLN A 135 5.71 -14.09 -16.45
C GLN A 135 5.14 -14.31 -15.04
N MET A 136 5.43 -13.37 -14.12
CA MET A 136 5.00 -13.46 -12.74
C MET A 136 4.70 -12.06 -12.15
N LEU A 137 3.89 -12.05 -11.10
CA LEU A 137 3.75 -10.86 -10.27
C LEU A 137 5.02 -10.64 -9.44
N LYS A 138 5.47 -9.40 -9.41
CA LYS A 138 6.47 -8.91 -8.47
C LYS A 138 5.83 -7.97 -7.48
N GLU A 139 6.37 -7.93 -6.29
CA GLU A 139 5.98 -7.01 -5.24
C GLU A 139 7.20 -6.42 -4.55
N ALA A 140 7.06 -5.19 -4.06
CA ALA A 140 8.03 -4.51 -3.24
C ALA A 140 7.32 -3.84 -2.08
N ASP A 141 7.73 -4.15 -0.86
CA ASP A 141 7.31 -3.41 0.33
C ASP A 141 8.13 -2.13 0.44
N VAL A 142 7.45 -1.01 0.71
CA VAL A 142 8.07 0.31 0.75
C VAL A 142 7.67 1.03 2.03
N SER A 143 8.63 1.13 2.94
CA SER A 143 8.52 1.82 4.24
C SER A 143 9.65 2.82 4.47
N SER A 144 10.67 2.82 3.60
CA SER A 144 11.86 3.66 3.72
C SER A 144 12.32 4.20 2.36
N GLU A 145 13.16 5.23 2.39
CA GLU A 145 13.79 5.81 1.21
C GLU A 145 14.61 4.77 0.43
N GLU A 146 15.38 3.94 1.15
CA GLU A 146 16.20 2.89 0.53
C GLU A 146 15.34 1.86 -0.22
N GLU A 147 14.20 1.47 0.35
CA GLU A 147 13.25 0.55 -0.30
C GLU A 147 12.58 1.20 -1.51
N THR A 148 12.29 2.51 -1.46
CA THR A 148 11.82 3.26 -2.64
C THR A 148 12.82 3.19 -3.78
N PHE A 149 14.11 3.39 -3.51
CA PHE A 149 15.12 3.32 -4.54
C PHE A 149 15.27 1.92 -5.12
N ARG A 150 15.25 0.88 -4.29
CA ARG A 150 15.29 -0.51 -4.75
C ARG A 150 14.07 -0.86 -5.62
N MET A 151 12.90 -0.40 -5.22
CA MET A 151 11.66 -0.58 -6.00
C MET A 151 11.77 0.11 -7.36
N LEU A 152 12.21 1.37 -7.42
CA LEU A 152 12.40 2.09 -8.67
C LEU A 152 13.42 1.39 -9.59
N GLU A 153 14.53 0.90 -9.06
CA GLU A 153 15.53 0.13 -9.82
C GLU A 153 14.92 -1.12 -10.46
N GLN A 154 14.12 -1.87 -9.70
CA GLN A 154 13.45 -3.06 -10.21
C GLN A 154 12.44 -2.72 -11.31
N ILE A 155 11.71 -1.62 -11.18
CA ILE A 155 10.74 -1.18 -12.18
C ILE A 155 11.43 -0.66 -13.43
N CYS A 156 12.53 0.09 -13.30
CA CYS A 156 13.35 0.53 -14.44
C CYS A 156 13.89 -0.67 -15.25
N SER A 157 14.14 -1.80 -14.59
CA SER A 157 14.57 -3.04 -15.23
C SER A 157 13.42 -3.85 -15.83
N SER A 158 12.19 -3.51 -15.50
CA SER A 158 10.98 -4.20 -15.98
C SER A 158 10.62 -3.72 -17.39
N ARG A 159 9.99 -4.61 -18.17
CA ARG A 159 9.54 -4.29 -19.52
C ARG A 159 8.07 -3.91 -19.53
N VAL A 160 7.76 -2.90 -20.32
CA VAL A 160 6.38 -2.61 -20.70
C VAL A 160 5.83 -3.71 -21.60
N TYR A 161 4.53 -3.94 -21.58
CA TYR A 161 3.89 -5.02 -22.30
C TYR A 161 2.69 -4.51 -23.13
N SER A 162 2.34 -5.27 -24.19
CA SER A 162 1.22 -4.94 -25.08
C SER A 162 -0.05 -5.74 -24.79
N LYS A 163 0.04 -6.77 -23.95
CA LYS A 163 -1.10 -7.56 -23.49
C LYS A 163 -1.61 -6.98 -22.18
N ALA A 164 -2.88 -6.60 -22.13
CA ALA A 164 -3.49 -6.16 -20.88
C ALA A 164 -3.55 -7.30 -19.85
N TYR A 165 -3.17 -7.01 -18.62
CA TYR A 165 -3.26 -7.90 -17.47
C TYR A 165 -4.12 -7.24 -16.40
N GLU A 166 -5.07 -7.97 -15.85
CA GLU A 166 -5.83 -7.57 -14.67
C GLU A 166 -4.99 -7.86 -13.41
N ILE A 167 -4.05 -6.96 -13.11
CA ILE A 167 -3.02 -7.18 -12.06
C ILE A 167 -3.65 -7.40 -10.70
N GLN A 168 -4.72 -6.65 -10.38
CA GLN A 168 -5.48 -6.81 -9.15
C GLN A 168 -6.11 -8.21 -9.04
N GLU A 169 -6.71 -8.71 -10.11
CA GLU A 169 -7.26 -10.07 -10.12
C GLU A 169 -6.18 -11.14 -9.99
N LEU A 170 -5.04 -10.96 -10.66
CA LEU A 170 -3.90 -11.88 -10.53
C LEU A 170 -3.38 -11.92 -9.10
N TYR A 171 -3.25 -10.76 -8.47
CA TYR A 171 -2.83 -10.65 -7.07
C TYR A 171 -3.83 -11.35 -6.14
N PHE A 172 -5.12 -11.10 -6.30
CA PHE A 172 -6.16 -11.76 -5.52
C PHE A 172 -6.16 -13.28 -5.66
N ARG A 173 -6.00 -13.79 -6.88
CA ARG A 173 -5.90 -15.24 -7.13
C ARG A 173 -4.69 -15.88 -6.47
N GLN A 174 -3.58 -15.16 -6.38
CA GLN A 174 -2.33 -15.67 -5.81
C GLN A 174 -2.31 -15.60 -4.28
N PHE A 175 -2.82 -14.51 -3.70
CA PHE A 175 -2.70 -14.24 -2.27
C PHE A 175 -4.03 -14.30 -1.51
N GLY A 176 -5.17 -14.39 -2.19
CA GLY A 176 -6.49 -14.51 -1.57
C GLY A 176 -6.99 -13.24 -0.88
N GLU A 177 -6.33 -12.12 -1.07
CA GLU A 177 -6.71 -10.82 -0.49
C GLU A 177 -7.70 -10.08 -1.39
N ARG A 178 -8.69 -9.41 -0.77
CA ARG A 178 -9.59 -8.50 -1.50
C ARG A 178 -8.95 -7.12 -1.56
N THR A 179 -8.69 -6.66 -2.78
CA THR A 179 -7.93 -5.41 -3.02
C THR A 179 -8.83 -4.22 -3.37
N GLU A 180 -10.14 -4.45 -3.52
CA GLU A 180 -11.08 -3.43 -4.02
C GLU A 180 -11.17 -2.18 -3.13
N GLU A 181 -10.96 -2.34 -1.83
CA GLU A 181 -11.13 -1.26 -0.85
C GLU A 181 -9.83 -0.50 -0.55
N LEU A 182 -8.66 -1.12 -0.73
CA LEU A 182 -7.35 -0.55 -0.38
C LEU A 182 -6.40 -0.44 -1.58
N GLY A 183 -6.82 -0.90 -2.74
CA GLY A 183 -5.99 -0.96 -3.92
C GLY A 183 -6.09 0.30 -4.78
N MET A 184 -4.94 0.84 -5.16
CA MET A 184 -4.82 1.89 -6.16
C MET A 184 -4.09 1.35 -7.37
N GLN A 185 -4.40 1.87 -8.54
CA GLN A 185 -3.73 1.51 -9.78
C GLN A 185 -3.13 2.76 -10.42
N LEU A 186 -1.85 2.67 -10.74
CA LEU A 186 -1.14 3.69 -11.51
C LEU A 186 -0.84 3.15 -12.91
N ASP A 187 -1.37 3.79 -13.94
CA ASP A 187 -1.10 3.41 -15.32
C ASP A 187 0.19 4.07 -15.85
N ILE A 188 0.71 3.55 -16.96
CA ILE A 188 1.94 4.05 -17.61
C ILE A 188 1.84 5.50 -18.09
N SER A 189 0.63 6.06 -18.21
CA SER A 189 0.41 7.46 -18.54
C SER A 189 0.46 8.39 -17.32
N GLY A 190 0.64 7.83 -16.13
CA GLY A 190 0.69 8.55 -14.87
C GLY A 190 -0.67 8.86 -14.26
N LYS A 191 -1.74 8.22 -14.74
CA LYS A 191 -3.07 8.36 -14.15
C LYS A 191 -3.24 7.39 -12.99
N LEU A 192 -3.79 7.90 -11.90
CA LEU A 192 -4.05 7.16 -10.69
C LEU A 192 -5.54 6.85 -10.56
N TYR A 193 -5.87 5.59 -10.28
CA TYR A 193 -7.23 5.10 -10.13
C TYR A 193 -7.43 4.47 -8.75
N HIS A 194 -8.62 4.68 -8.20
CA HIS A 194 -9.09 4.00 -6.99
C HIS A 194 -10.57 3.61 -7.18
N GLY A 195 -10.91 2.35 -6.90
CA GLY A 195 -12.27 1.84 -7.11
C GLY A 195 -12.76 2.02 -8.55
N GLY A 196 -11.88 1.93 -9.54
CA GLY A 196 -12.19 2.13 -10.96
C GLY A 196 -12.40 3.60 -11.38
N ARG A 197 -12.23 4.56 -10.48
CA ARG A 197 -12.34 6.00 -10.78
C ARG A 197 -10.95 6.62 -10.87
N CYS A 198 -10.72 7.41 -11.93
CA CYS A 198 -9.51 8.22 -12.04
C CYS A 198 -9.56 9.35 -11.01
N ILE A 199 -8.53 9.43 -10.16
CA ILE A 199 -8.41 10.44 -9.09
C ILE A 199 -7.33 11.48 -9.38
N LYS A 200 -6.47 11.23 -10.37
CA LYS A 200 -5.45 12.16 -10.86
C LYS A 200 -5.09 11.85 -12.30
#